data_a9af074c0170a075f250d7d1ebc01472
#
_entry.id   a9af074c0170a075f250d7d1ebc01472
#
_cell.length_a   1.000
_cell.length_b   1.000
_cell.length_c   1.000
_cell.angle_alpha   90.00
_cell.angle_beta   90.00
_cell.angle_gamma   90.00
#
_symmetry.space_group_name_H-M   'P 1'
#
loop_
_entity.id
_entity.type
_entity.pdbx_description
1 polymer ?
#
loop_
_entity_poly.entity_id
_entity_poly.type
_entity_poly.pdbx_seq_one_letter_code
_entity_poly.pdbx_strand_id
1 'polypeptide(L)' 'MAHIGSKGWYVVKLKELGVTKHPIERRKLEQYKTYILRQLYEQTMEKNRISPPT' A
#
# COMPACT_ATOMS: atom_id res chain seq x y z
N MET A 1 -12.20 -0.90 -14.08
CA MET A 1 -12.19 -0.55 -12.66
C MET A 1 -11.64 -1.71 -11.85
N ALA A 2 -10.71 -1.47 -10.95
CA ALA A 2 -10.12 -2.54 -10.17
C ALA A 2 -11.07 -2.98 -9.05
N HIS A 3 -11.12 -4.28 -8.81
CA HIS A 3 -11.93 -4.80 -7.71
C HIS A 3 -11.24 -4.50 -6.38
N ILE A 4 -12.03 -4.26 -5.35
CA ILE A 4 -11.50 -4.06 -4.00
C ILE A 4 -10.71 -5.30 -3.59
N GLY A 5 -9.48 -5.09 -3.15
CA GLY A 5 -8.61 -6.18 -2.76
C GLY A 5 -7.78 -6.77 -3.89
N SER A 6 -7.96 -6.31 -5.12
CA SER A 6 -7.14 -6.77 -6.23
C SER A 6 -5.79 -6.06 -6.21
N LYS A 7 -4.83 -6.61 -6.96
CA LYS A 7 -3.51 -6.01 -7.05
C LYS A 7 -3.60 -4.56 -7.53
N GLY A 8 -4.36 -4.32 -8.58
CA GLY A 8 -4.52 -2.96 -9.09
C GLY A 8 -5.15 -2.02 -8.08
N TRP A 9 -6.10 -2.52 -7.32
CA TRP A 9 -6.75 -1.73 -6.28
C TRP A 9 -5.72 -1.27 -5.23
N TYR A 10 -4.87 -2.20 -4.77
CA TYR A 10 -3.85 -1.85 -3.78
C TYR A 10 -2.84 -0.87 -4.33
N VAL A 11 -2.45 -1.04 -5.60
CA VAL A 11 -1.51 -0.12 -6.23
C VAL A 11 -2.08 1.29 -6.25
N VAL A 12 -3.34 1.42 -6.65
CA VAL A 12 -4.00 2.73 -6.70
C VAL A 12 -4.10 3.33 -5.31
N LYS A 13 -4.52 2.54 -4.34
CA LYS A 13 -4.69 3.03 -2.96
C LYS A 13 -3.36 3.45 -2.36
N LEU A 14 -2.31 2.70 -2.60
CA LEU A 14 -0.99 3.08 -2.09
C LEU A 14 -0.52 4.37 -2.71
N LYS A 15 -0.75 4.56 -4.00
CA LYS A 15 -0.38 5.81 -4.66
C LYS A 15 -1.15 6.99 -4.09
N GLU A 16 -2.42 6.81 -3.77
CA GLU A 16 -3.21 7.85 -3.13
C GLU A 16 -2.67 8.22 -1.77
N LEU A 17 -2.05 7.27 -1.08
CA LEU A 17 -1.43 7.50 0.22
C LEU A 17 -0.01 8.05 0.10
N GLY A 18 0.46 8.28 -1.11
CA GLY A 18 1.80 8.80 -1.35
C GLY A 18 2.86 7.72 -1.53
N VAL A 19 2.47 6.46 -1.59
CA VAL A 19 3.39 5.34 -1.75
C VAL A 19 3.40 4.92 -3.22
N THR A 20 4.42 5.34 -3.94
CA THR A 20 4.55 5.01 -5.36
C THR A 20 5.48 3.83 -5.60
N LYS A 21 6.32 3.53 -4.63
CA LYS A 21 7.29 2.44 -4.71
C LYS A 21 7.40 1.77 -3.35
N HIS A 22 7.96 0.57 -3.37
CA HIS A 22 8.21 -0.12 -2.10
C HIS A 22 9.17 0.72 -1.24
N PRO A 23 8.86 0.90 0.05
CA PRO A 23 9.66 1.78 0.90
C PRO A 23 11.08 1.28 1.15
N ILE A 24 11.31 -0.02 1.07
CA ILE A 24 12.61 -0.61 1.33
C ILE A 24 13.32 -0.93 0.04
N GLU A 25 12.67 -1.70 -0.85
CA GLU A 25 13.29 -2.17 -2.09
C GLU A 25 13.21 -1.16 -3.20
N ARG A 26 12.29 -0.22 -3.11
CA ARG A 26 12.09 0.86 -4.07
C ARG A 26 11.74 0.38 -5.47
N ARG A 27 11.15 -0.80 -5.56
CA ARG A 27 10.66 -1.33 -6.84
C ARG A 27 9.23 -0.88 -7.06
N LYS A 28 8.82 -0.92 -8.33
CA LYS A 28 7.45 -0.53 -8.68
C LYS A 28 6.46 -1.45 -7.97
N LEU A 29 5.36 -0.89 -7.50
CA LEU A 29 4.35 -1.65 -6.79
C LEU A 29 3.78 -2.78 -7.65
N GLU A 30 3.66 -2.56 -8.94
CA GLU A 30 3.11 -3.56 -9.85
C GLU A 30 3.95 -4.82 -9.95
N GLN A 31 5.21 -4.77 -9.52
CA GLN A 31 6.10 -5.94 -9.56
C GLN A 31 5.87 -6.88 -8.39
N TYR A 32 5.10 -6.46 -7.41
CA TYR A 32 4.88 -7.27 -6.21
C TYR A 32 3.58 -8.05 -6.30
N LYS A 33 3.52 -9.13 -5.54
CA LYS A 33 2.30 -9.93 -5.46
C LYS A 33 1.27 -9.22 -4.60
N THR A 34 0.02 -9.60 -4.79
CA THR A 34 -1.09 -8.95 -4.08
C THR A 34 -0.91 -8.99 -2.57
N TYR A 35 -0.44 -10.11 -2.02
CA TYR A 35 -0.31 -10.21 -0.57
C TYR A 35 0.75 -9.25 -0.02
N ILE A 36 1.80 -8.99 -0.80
CA ILE A 36 2.82 -8.02 -0.38
C ILE A 36 2.24 -6.62 -0.39
N LEU A 37 1.49 -6.29 -1.43
CA LEU A 37 0.84 -4.98 -1.53
C LEU A 37 -0.17 -4.79 -0.40
N ARG A 38 -0.89 -5.84 -0.05
CA ARG A 38 -1.84 -5.79 1.05
C ARG A 38 -1.14 -5.45 2.36
N GLN A 39 -0.03 -6.14 2.65
CA GLN A 39 0.73 -5.86 3.86
C GLN A 39 1.23 -4.43 3.87
N LEU A 40 1.76 -3.98 2.75
CA LEU A 40 2.25 -2.62 2.63
C LEU A 40 1.14 -1.61 2.83
N TYR A 41 -0.02 -1.87 2.26
CA TYR A 41 -1.19 -1.00 2.42
C TYR A 41 -1.60 -0.92 3.88
N GLU A 42 -1.66 -2.05 4.57
CA GLU A 42 -2.04 -2.08 5.97
C GLU A 42 -1.03 -1.32 6.83
N GLN A 43 0.27 -1.49 6.56
CA GLN A 43 1.31 -0.77 7.28
C GLN A 43 1.20 0.73 7.04
N THR A 44 0.95 1.11 5.80
CA THR A 44 0.83 2.53 5.46
C THR A 44 -0.39 3.15 6.14
N MET A 45 -1.50 2.42 6.17
CA MET A 45 -2.69 2.90 6.85
C MET A 45 -2.44 3.08 8.34
N GLU A 46 -1.71 2.17 8.96
CA GLU A 46 -1.37 2.31 10.36
C GLU A 46 -0.52 3.55 10.62
N LYS A 47 0.47 3.80 9.76
CA LYS A 47 1.32 4.97 9.92
C LYS A 47 0.56 6.26 9.75
N ASN A 48 -0.39 6.28 8.82
CA ASN A 48 -1.22 7.47 8.59
C ASN A 48 -2.33 7.61 9.61
N ARG A 49 -2.57 6.58 10.36
CA ARG A 49 -3.57 6.62 11.42
C ARG A 49 -3.02 7.44 12.57
N ILE A 50 -3.72 8.48 12.93
CA ILE A 50 -3.32 9.26 14.09
C ILE A 50 -3.65 8.45 15.33
N SER A 51 -2.63 7.74 15.82
CA SER A 51 -2.79 7.03 17.07
C SER A 51 -2.64 8.03 18.20
N PRO A 52 -3.57 8.04 19.14
CA PRO A 52 -3.35 8.86 20.32
C PRO A 52 -2.13 8.32 21.04
N PRO A 53 -1.28 9.18 21.52
CA PRO A 53 -0.13 8.73 22.30
C PRO A 53 -0.65 8.01 23.53
N THR A 54 -0.24 6.82 23.68
CA THR A 54 -0.57 6.05 24.87
C THR A 54 0.45 6.28 25.93
#